data_5cc7dff2c0bb5e20f76e743051fefdd3
#
_entry.id   5cc7dff2c0bb5e20f76e743051fefdd3
#
_cell.length_a   1.000
_cell.length_b   1.000
_cell.length_c   1.000
_cell.angle_alpha   90.00
_cell.angle_beta   90.00
_cell.angle_gamma   90.00
#
_symmetry.space_group_name_H-M   'P 1'
#
loop_
_entity.id
_entity.type
_entity.pdbx_description
1 polymer ?
#
loop_
_entity_poly.entity_id
_entity_poly.type
_entity_poly.pdbx_seq_one_letter_code
_entity_poly.pdbx_strand_id
1 'polypeptide(L)'
;FKIKAICISATASNQGKTTLTTALLYYYKNSVRPFKIGPDFIDPLFHQKICQTPSVNLDTCIMNESQVNWLFNKYSDKNISILEGVMGFYDGMDKNSSAYDVTKLLGIPTIIILDGSGSYITLSAIIKGLKTYQEGNTIKAVVFNHISSLGHFELIKNQVEKDFDDVVVLGWIQNILDTLDSTHLGLDLKDNKIEKLELMSKEVLKHIDLEKLESIANIETHEVETYPFEKVEIYDKHIALVN
;
A
#
# COMPACT_ATOMS: atom_id res chain seq x y z
N PHE A 1 -6.77 10.56 -18.00
CA PHE A 1 -6.35 11.50 -16.95
C PHE A 1 -5.07 11.01 -16.30
N LYS A 2 -4.21 11.94 -15.87
CA LYS A 2 -3.01 11.61 -15.08
C LYS A 2 -3.35 11.76 -13.60
N ILE A 3 -3.13 10.72 -12.83
CA ILE A 3 -3.27 10.73 -11.38
C ILE A 3 -1.99 10.15 -10.74
N LYS A 4 -1.82 10.38 -9.44
CA LYS A 4 -0.78 9.71 -8.67
C LYS A 4 -1.40 8.56 -7.88
N ALA A 5 -0.88 7.35 -8.04
CA ALA A 5 -1.26 6.19 -7.25
C ALA A 5 -0.09 5.25 -7.02
N ILE A 6 -0.02 4.65 -5.85
CA ILE A 6 0.94 3.61 -5.48
C ILE A 6 0.26 2.52 -4.66
N CYS A 7 0.76 1.30 -4.78
CA CYS A 7 0.41 0.21 -3.89
C CYS A 7 1.60 -0.11 -2.97
N ILE A 8 1.33 -0.33 -1.69
CA ILE A 8 2.29 -0.82 -0.71
C ILE A 8 1.96 -2.29 -0.44
N SER A 9 2.89 -3.17 -0.74
CA SER A 9 2.78 -4.60 -0.50
C SER A 9 4.06 -5.17 0.10
N ALA A 10 4.12 -6.46 0.35
CA ALA A 10 5.27 -7.14 0.95
C ALA A 10 5.31 -8.60 0.54
N THR A 11 6.33 -9.33 1.00
CA THR A 11 6.43 -10.80 0.81
C THR A 11 5.49 -11.60 1.71
N ALA A 12 5.07 -11.02 2.84
CA ALA A 12 4.20 -11.67 3.82
C ALA A 12 3.51 -10.65 4.73
N SER A 13 2.66 -11.13 5.64
CA SER A 13 2.16 -10.33 6.77
C SER A 13 3.31 -9.91 7.70
N ASN A 14 3.09 -8.87 8.48
CA ASN A 14 4.03 -8.34 9.49
C ASN A 14 5.40 -7.87 8.95
N GLN A 15 5.48 -7.55 7.65
CA GLN A 15 6.71 -7.01 7.04
C GLN A 15 6.82 -5.48 7.10
N GLY A 16 5.82 -4.79 7.66
CA GLY A 16 5.83 -3.33 7.81
C GLY A 16 4.97 -2.56 6.81
N LYS A 17 4.05 -3.23 6.06
CA LYS A 17 3.10 -2.55 5.16
C LYS A 17 2.35 -1.44 5.87
N THR A 18 1.64 -1.80 6.94
CA THR A 18 0.84 -0.85 7.72
C THR A 18 1.67 0.27 8.32
N THR A 19 2.93 0.00 8.70
CA THR A 19 3.86 1.03 9.21
C THR A 19 4.17 2.09 8.15
N LEU A 20 4.56 1.68 6.95
CA LEU A 20 4.86 2.61 5.86
C LEU A 20 3.59 3.30 5.37
N THR A 21 2.48 2.56 5.18
CA THR A 21 1.19 3.13 4.78
C THR A 21 0.75 4.20 5.77
N THR A 22 0.77 3.91 7.07
CA THR A 22 0.43 4.86 8.13
C THR A 22 1.25 6.13 8.07
N ALA A 23 2.57 6.00 7.91
CA ALA A 23 3.47 7.13 7.84
C ALA A 23 3.17 8.03 6.62
N LEU A 24 2.92 7.43 5.46
CA LEU A 24 2.56 8.16 4.25
C LEU A 24 1.17 8.80 4.34
N LEU A 25 0.18 8.10 4.89
CA LEU A 25 -1.17 8.66 5.12
C LEU A 25 -1.11 9.85 6.09
N TYR A 26 -0.26 9.77 7.12
CA TYR A 26 -0.05 10.88 8.04
C TYR A 26 0.63 12.07 7.34
N TYR A 27 1.62 11.81 6.49
CA TYR A 27 2.35 12.85 5.75
C TYR A 27 1.44 13.62 4.78
N TYR A 28 0.67 12.89 3.97
CA TYR A 28 -0.22 13.49 2.96
C TYR A 28 -1.55 13.98 3.55
N LYS A 29 -1.99 13.46 4.70
CA LYS A 29 -3.24 13.85 5.41
C LYS A 29 -4.45 13.99 4.45
N ASN A 30 -5.03 15.19 4.41
CA ASN A 30 -6.25 15.46 3.63
C ASN A 30 -6.05 15.40 2.10
N SER A 31 -4.82 15.32 1.64
CA SER A 31 -4.48 15.26 0.20
C SER A 31 -4.31 13.83 -0.34
N VAL A 32 -4.57 12.81 0.48
CA VAL A 32 -4.48 11.40 0.11
C VAL A 32 -5.84 10.72 0.10
N ARG A 33 -6.05 9.82 -0.86
CA ARG A 33 -7.14 8.84 -0.85
C ARG A 33 -6.57 7.47 -0.50
N PRO A 34 -6.88 6.93 0.69
CA PRO A 34 -6.50 5.57 1.03
C PRO A 34 -7.43 4.54 0.39
N PHE A 35 -6.83 3.43 -0.03
CA PHE A 35 -7.53 2.22 -0.44
C PHE A 35 -6.96 1.02 0.30
N LYS A 36 -7.79 0.00 0.51
CA LYS A 36 -7.37 -1.31 1.00
C LYS A 36 -7.70 -2.36 -0.03
N ILE A 37 -6.74 -3.21 -0.38
CA ILE A 37 -6.97 -4.36 -1.25
C ILE A 37 -7.45 -5.51 -0.37
N GLY A 38 -8.58 -6.12 -0.75
CA GLY A 38 -9.17 -7.27 -0.06
C GLY A 38 -10.20 -6.90 1.02
N PRO A 39 -10.78 -7.92 1.69
CA PRO A 39 -11.93 -7.78 2.60
C PRO A 39 -11.50 -7.43 4.03
N ASP A 40 -10.70 -6.39 4.20
CA ASP A 40 -10.26 -5.90 5.49
C ASP A 40 -11.10 -4.68 5.91
N PHE A 41 -11.63 -4.70 7.13
CA PHE A 41 -12.45 -3.62 7.68
C PHE A 41 -11.76 -2.84 8.80
N ILE A 42 -10.67 -3.36 9.34
CA ILE A 42 -9.93 -2.74 10.46
C ILE A 42 -9.00 -1.63 9.93
N ASP A 43 -8.14 -1.96 8.98
CA ASP A 43 -7.21 -1.01 8.40
C ASP A 43 -7.92 0.19 7.74
N PRO A 44 -9.03 0.04 6.99
CA PRO A 44 -9.78 1.17 6.45
C PRO A 44 -10.25 2.19 7.49
N LEU A 45 -10.74 1.74 8.64
CA LEU A 45 -11.14 2.63 9.73
C LEU A 45 -9.95 3.37 10.35
N PHE A 46 -8.80 2.69 10.43
CA PHE A 46 -7.58 3.29 10.91
C PHE A 46 -7.02 4.31 9.91
N HIS A 47 -7.00 4.00 8.61
CA HIS A 47 -6.61 4.93 7.55
C HIS A 47 -7.43 6.21 7.60
N GLN A 48 -8.75 6.10 7.71
CA GLN A 48 -9.64 7.25 7.80
C GLN A 48 -9.34 8.12 9.02
N LYS A 49 -9.03 7.53 10.17
CA LYS A 49 -8.67 8.29 11.37
C LYS A 49 -7.36 9.05 11.21
N ILE A 50 -6.40 8.53 10.46
CA ILE A 50 -5.11 9.16 10.24
C ILE A 50 -5.22 10.33 9.26
N CYS A 51 -5.79 10.10 8.09
CA CYS A 51 -5.77 11.09 7.01
C CYS A 51 -7.06 11.89 6.86
N GLN A 52 -8.06 11.66 7.71
CA GLN A 52 -9.39 12.31 7.69
C GLN A 52 -10.14 12.12 6.35
N THR A 53 -9.78 11.07 5.61
CA THR A 53 -10.37 10.72 4.32
C THR A 53 -10.83 9.26 4.38
N PRO A 54 -12.09 8.95 4.03
CA PRO A 54 -12.58 7.57 4.03
C PRO A 54 -11.73 6.67 3.13
N SER A 55 -11.38 5.50 3.63
CA SER A 55 -10.71 4.46 2.86
C SER A 55 -11.73 3.64 2.07
N VAL A 56 -11.35 3.20 0.88
CA VAL A 56 -12.22 2.39 -0.01
C VAL A 56 -11.58 1.01 -0.19
N ASN A 57 -12.38 -0.04 -0.04
CA ASN A 57 -11.93 -1.40 -0.32
C ASN A 57 -12.03 -1.69 -1.82
N LEU A 58 -10.98 -2.32 -2.35
CA LEU A 58 -10.93 -2.88 -3.70
C LEU A 58 -10.74 -4.39 -3.56
N ASP A 59 -11.79 -5.16 -3.84
CA ASP A 59 -11.80 -6.60 -3.60
C ASP A 59 -12.34 -7.35 -4.81
N THR A 60 -11.44 -7.96 -5.55
CA THR A 60 -11.76 -8.75 -6.76
C THR A 60 -12.39 -10.12 -6.45
N CYS A 61 -12.51 -10.51 -5.17
CA CYS A 61 -13.27 -11.68 -4.78
C CYS A 61 -14.79 -11.43 -4.84
N ILE A 62 -15.22 -10.20 -4.49
CA ILE A 62 -16.64 -9.81 -4.45
C ILE A 62 -17.03 -8.81 -5.55
N MET A 63 -16.06 -8.21 -6.24
CA MET A 63 -16.26 -7.23 -7.30
C MET A 63 -15.63 -7.73 -8.60
N ASN A 64 -16.30 -7.52 -9.72
CA ASN A 64 -15.70 -7.75 -11.02
C ASN A 64 -14.72 -6.60 -11.39
N GLU A 65 -13.95 -6.81 -12.45
CA GLU A 65 -12.94 -5.85 -12.91
C GLU A 65 -13.52 -4.46 -13.22
N SER A 66 -14.70 -4.39 -13.81
CA SER A 66 -15.37 -3.11 -14.12
C SER A 66 -15.73 -2.34 -12.84
N GLN A 67 -16.18 -3.05 -11.80
CA GLN A 67 -16.53 -2.47 -10.51
C GLN A 67 -15.29 -1.94 -9.78
N VAL A 68 -14.20 -2.71 -9.76
CA VAL A 68 -12.92 -2.28 -9.17
C VAL A 68 -12.37 -1.05 -9.89
N ASN A 69 -12.33 -1.07 -11.24
CA ASN A 69 -11.91 0.07 -12.05
C ASN A 69 -12.76 1.32 -11.78
N TRP A 70 -14.09 1.17 -11.73
CA TRP A 70 -14.99 2.28 -11.47
C TRP A 70 -14.77 2.88 -10.08
N LEU A 71 -14.70 2.05 -9.04
CA LEU A 71 -14.46 2.51 -7.67
C LEU A 71 -13.13 3.24 -7.55
N PHE A 72 -12.07 2.66 -8.10
CA PHE A 72 -10.75 3.29 -8.07
C PHE A 72 -10.78 4.67 -8.75
N ASN A 73 -11.28 4.75 -9.98
CA ASN A 73 -11.35 6.03 -10.71
C ASN A 73 -12.28 7.03 -10.02
N LYS A 74 -13.43 6.59 -9.52
CA LYS A 74 -14.40 7.45 -8.84
C LYS A 74 -13.84 8.09 -7.57
N TYR A 75 -13.05 7.34 -6.81
CA TYR A 75 -12.55 7.80 -5.52
C TYR A 75 -11.09 8.27 -5.54
N SER A 76 -10.38 8.18 -6.66
CA SER A 76 -9.04 8.77 -6.83
C SER A 76 -9.10 10.28 -7.06
N ASP A 77 -9.79 10.99 -6.17
CA ASP A 77 -10.13 12.41 -6.22
C ASP A 77 -9.17 13.32 -5.44
N LYS A 78 -8.08 12.77 -4.92
CA LYS A 78 -7.05 13.46 -4.14
C LYS A 78 -5.73 13.55 -4.90
N ASN A 79 -4.76 14.27 -4.33
CA ASN A 79 -3.45 14.45 -4.97
C ASN A 79 -2.71 13.13 -5.20
N ILE A 80 -2.91 12.16 -4.30
CA ILE A 80 -2.34 10.83 -4.41
C ILE A 80 -3.29 9.77 -3.84
N SER A 81 -3.34 8.61 -4.49
CA SER A 81 -4.02 7.42 -4.00
C SER A 81 -3.00 6.42 -3.46
N ILE A 82 -3.20 5.95 -2.24
CA ILE A 82 -2.33 4.96 -1.60
C ILE A 82 -3.13 3.71 -1.31
N LEU A 83 -2.74 2.60 -1.94
CA LEU A 83 -3.35 1.30 -1.76
C LEU A 83 -2.50 0.46 -0.80
N GLU A 84 -3.10 -0.15 0.19
CA GLU A 84 -2.43 -1.14 1.04
C GLU A 84 -2.88 -2.54 0.67
N GLY A 85 -1.91 -3.41 0.34
CA GLY A 85 -2.15 -4.83 0.08
C GLY A 85 -2.43 -5.62 1.36
N VAL A 86 -3.09 -6.76 1.21
CA VAL A 86 -3.30 -7.74 2.27
C VAL A 86 -2.28 -8.88 2.11
N MET A 87 -1.82 -9.46 3.20
CA MET A 87 -0.85 -10.59 3.19
C MET A 87 0.40 -10.30 2.31
N GLY A 88 0.89 -11.27 1.56
CA GLY A 88 1.95 -11.10 0.58
C GLY A 88 1.42 -10.65 -0.78
N PHE A 89 2.31 -10.17 -1.65
CA PHE A 89 1.95 -9.56 -2.93
C PHE A 89 1.12 -10.46 -3.85
N TYR A 90 1.41 -11.76 -3.85
CA TYR A 90 0.70 -12.77 -4.65
C TYR A 90 -0.33 -13.56 -3.87
N ASP A 91 -0.47 -13.29 -2.55
CA ASP A 91 -1.43 -14.01 -1.71
C ASP A 91 -2.83 -13.41 -1.88
N GLY A 92 -3.82 -14.27 -2.02
CA GLY A 92 -5.24 -13.92 -2.11
C GLY A 92 -6.12 -15.05 -1.60
N MET A 93 -7.36 -14.72 -1.23
CA MET A 93 -8.35 -15.70 -0.76
C MET A 93 -8.80 -16.64 -1.87
N ASP A 94 -8.74 -16.18 -3.13
CA ASP A 94 -9.11 -16.92 -4.32
C ASP A 94 -8.22 -16.48 -5.49
N LYS A 95 -8.36 -17.14 -6.65
CA LYS A 95 -7.69 -16.70 -7.88
C LYS A 95 -8.12 -15.29 -8.23
N ASN A 96 -7.14 -14.47 -8.61
CA ASN A 96 -7.33 -13.07 -9.02
C ASN A 96 -7.73 -12.09 -7.90
N SER A 97 -7.47 -12.43 -6.62
CA SER A 97 -7.79 -11.56 -5.48
C SER A 97 -6.57 -11.04 -4.70
N SER A 98 -5.39 -11.20 -5.25
CA SER A 98 -4.15 -10.71 -4.65
C SER A 98 -3.88 -9.22 -4.92
N ALA A 99 -2.93 -8.64 -4.20
CA ALA A 99 -2.44 -7.29 -4.49
C ALA A 99 -1.86 -7.18 -5.91
N TYR A 100 -1.20 -8.25 -6.40
CA TYR A 100 -0.75 -8.34 -7.78
C TYR A 100 -1.90 -8.19 -8.79
N ASP A 101 -3.01 -8.92 -8.59
CA ASP A 101 -4.12 -8.90 -9.53
C ASP A 101 -4.76 -7.52 -9.63
N VAL A 102 -5.01 -6.88 -8.49
CA VAL A 102 -5.60 -5.53 -8.44
C VAL A 102 -4.64 -4.49 -9.05
N THR A 103 -3.36 -4.55 -8.72
CA THR A 103 -2.38 -3.57 -9.24
C THR A 103 -2.12 -3.74 -10.72
N LYS A 104 -2.13 -4.98 -11.23
CA LYS A 104 -2.03 -5.29 -12.66
C LYS A 104 -3.26 -4.77 -13.42
N LEU A 105 -4.46 -5.01 -12.90
CA LEU A 105 -5.72 -4.54 -13.47
C LEU A 105 -5.73 -3.01 -13.61
N LEU A 106 -5.29 -2.30 -12.57
CA LEU A 106 -5.33 -0.84 -12.50
C LEU A 106 -4.07 -0.15 -13.03
N GLY A 107 -3.01 -0.89 -13.39
CA GLY A 107 -1.73 -0.34 -13.83
C GLY A 107 -0.99 0.42 -12.73
N ILE A 108 -1.20 0.09 -11.44
CA ILE A 108 -0.66 0.84 -10.31
C ILE A 108 0.72 0.33 -9.94
N PRO A 109 1.77 1.19 -9.91
CA PRO A 109 3.10 0.80 -9.47
C PRO A 109 3.10 0.35 -8.01
N THR A 110 3.82 -0.74 -7.75
CA THR A 110 3.88 -1.36 -6.44
C THR A 110 5.25 -1.17 -5.79
N ILE A 111 5.22 -0.77 -4.52
CA ILE A 111 6.36 -0.74 -3.60
C ILE A 111 6.32 -2.03 -2.78
N ILE A 112 7.37 -2.83 -2.85
CA ILE A 112 7.51 -4.05 -2.02
C ILE A 112 8.34 -3.73 -0.79
N ILE A 113 7.80 -4.02 0.38
CA ILE A 113 8.55 -3.98 1.64
C ILE A 113 9.18 -5.36 1.87
N LEU A 114 10.46 -5.36 2.15
CA LEU A 114 11.27 -6.55 2.40
C LEU A 114 11.92 -6.46 3.79
N ASP A 115 11.85 -7.54 4.54
CA ASP A 115 12.64 -7.65 5.77
C ASP A 115 14.12 -7.78 5.43
N GLY A 116 14.91 -6.77 5.78
CA GLY A 116 16.33 -6.70 5.52
C GLY A 116 17.18 -7.26 6.66
N SER A 117 16.56 -7.70 7.78
CA SER A 117 17.30 -8.18 8.95
C SER A 117 18.20 -9.36 8.60
N GLY A 118 19.51 -9.23 8.87
CA GLY A 118 20.49 -10.30 8.64
C GLY A 118 20.65 -10.73 7.16
N SER A 119 20.15 -9.96 6.20
CA SER A 119 20.15 -10.31 4.77
C SER A 119 20.93 -9.30 3.93
N TYR A 120 21.40 -9.74 2.75
CA TYR A 120 22.15 -8.93 1.78
C TYR A 120 21.77 -9.31 0.34
N ILE A 121 22.60 -10.07 -0.36
CA ILE A 121 22.39 -10.48 -1.77
C ILE A 121 21.08 -11.30 -1.92
N THR A 122 20.68 -12.03 -0.92
CA THR A 122 19.43 -12.81 -0.92
C THR A 122 18.21 -11.93 -1.22
N LEU A 123 18.22 -10.66 -0.81
CA LEU A 123 17.13 -9.72 -1.11
C LEU A 123 16.98 -9.49 -2.62
N SER A 124 18.08 -9.39 -3.38
CA SER A 124 18.02 -9.35 -4.84
C SER A 124 17.40 -10.61 -5.43
N ALA A 125 17.72 -11.80 -4.88
CA ALA A 125 17.11 -13.05 -5.34
C ALA A 125 15.58 -13.08 -5.08
N ILE A 126 15.12 -12.56 -3.92
CA ILE A 126 13.70 -12.43 -3.60
C ILE A 126 13.03 -11.46 -4.58
N ILE A 127 13.61 -10.29 -4.80
CA ILE A 127 13.08 -9.29 -5.75
C ILE A 127 12.95 -9.89 -7.13
N LYS A 128 13.99 -10.60 -7.60
CA LYS A 128 13.99 -11.28 -8.90
C LYS A 128 12.85 -12.30 -8.96
N GLY A 129 12.70 -13.13 -7.94
CA GLY A 129 11.63 -14.12 -7.86
C GLY A 129 10.25 -13.47 -7.97
N LEU A 130 10.00 -12.41 -7.18
CA LEU A 130 8.74 -11.67 -7.24
C LEU A 130 8.49 -11.05 -8.63
N LYS A 131 9.51 -10.47 -9.25
CA LYS A 131 9.38 -9.83 -10.58
C LYS A 131 9.13 -10.81 -11.71
N THR A 132 9.62 -12.04 -11.60
CA THR A 132 9.54 -13.04 -12.68
C THR A 132 8.49 -14.11 -12.45
N TYR A 133 7.87 -14.17 -11.26
CA TYR A 133 6.88 -15.19 -10.92
C TYR A 133 5.62 -15.11 -11.78
N GLN A 134 5.16 -13.89 -12.07
CA GLN A 134 4.01 -13.65 -12.95
C GLN A 134 4.30 -12.52 -13.93
N GLU A 135 3.80 -12.64 -15.16
CA GLU A 135 3.93 -11.62 -16.20
C GLU A 135 3.10 -10.37 -15.92
N GLY A 136 3.63 -9.21 -16.28
CA GLY A 136 2.92 -7.94 -16.11
C GLY A 136 2.82 -7.47 -14.67
N ASN A 137 3.73 -7.92 -13.79
CA ASN A 137 3.79 -7.37 -12.44
C ASN A 137 4.13 -5.88 -12.44
N THR A 138 3.66 -5.20 -11.40
CA THR A 138 3.73 -3.75 -11.26
C THR A 138 4.82 -3.30 -10.27
N ILE A 139 5.73 -4.19 -9.86
CA ILE A 139 6.81 -3.86 -8.91
C ILE A 139 7.76 -2.85 -9.55
N LYS A 140 7.81 -1.65 -8.98
CA LYS A 140 8.65 -0.53 -9.42
C LYS A 140 9.63 -0.06 -8.36
N ALA A 141 9.36 -0.38 -7.09
CA ALA A 141 10.24 0.07 -6.02
C ALA A 141 10.26 -0.91 -4.83
N VAL A 142 11.28 -0.74 -4.00
CA VAL A 142 11.45 -1.49 -2.76
C VAL A 142 11.78 -0.56 -1.59
N VAL A 143 11.35 -0.97 -0.40
CA VAL A 143 11.75 -0.41 0.90
C VAL A 143 12.24 -1.55 1.77
N PHE A 144 13.37 -1.39 2.43
CA PHE A 144 13.91 -2.39 3.34
C PHE A 144 13.55 -2.07 4.79
N ASN A 145 12.86 -2.99 5.45
CA ASN A 145 12.51 -2.86 6.86
C ASN A 145 13.53 -3.58 7.76
N HIS A 146 13.54 -3.28 9.05
CA HIS A 146 14.41 -3.85 10.07
C HIS A 146 15.91 -3.69 9.78
N ILE A 147 16.29 -2.60 9.17
CA ILE A 147 17.70 -2.29 8.90
C ILE A 147 18.37 -1.72 10.14
N SER A 148 19.53 -2.25 10.49
CA SER A 148 20.27 -1.90 11.72
C SER A 148 21.19 -0.68 11.55
N SER A 149 21.65 -0.39 10.34
CA SER A 149 22.61 0.70 10.09
C SER A 149 22.59 1.18 8.65
N LEU A 150 23.05 2.42 8.45
CA LEU A 150 23.25 2.98 7.11
C LEU A 150 24.19 2.14 6.25
N GLY A 151 25.29 1.62 6.84
CA GLY A 151 26.23 0.78 6.08
C GLY A 151 25.59 -0.51 5.58
N HIS A 152 24.70 -1.12 6.37
CA HIS A 152 23.95 -2.30 5.92
C HIS A 152 22.97 -1.94 4.80
N PHE A 153 22.25 -0.82 4.92
CA PHE A 153 21.37 -0.33 3.87
C PHE A 153 22.12 -0.07 2.55
N GLU A 154 23.26 0.63 2.59
CA GLU A 154 24.04 0.94 1.40
C GLU A 154 24.57 -0.32 0.69
N LEU A 155 24.95 -1.36 1.43
CA LEU A 155 25.32 -2.65 0.84
C LEU A 155 24.16 -3.25 0.05
N ILE A 156 22.97 -3.30 0.65
CA ILE A 156 21.77 -3.85 0.00
C ILE A 156 21.39 -3.00 -1.21
N LYS A 157 21.33 -1.68 -1.05
CA LYS A 157 20.97 -0.73 -2.11
C LYS A 157 21.89 -0.89 -3.32
N ASN A 158 23.20 -0.86 -3.12
CA ASN A 158 24.18 -0.99 -4.20
C ASN A 158 24.02 -2.31 -4.95
N GLN A 159 23.71 -3.40 -4.26
CA GLN A 159 23.48 -4.69 -4.90
C GLN A 159 22.18 -4.67 -5.72
N VAL A 160 21.09 -4.15 -5.18
CA VAL A 160 19.81 -4.10 -5.90
C VAL A 160 19.89 -3.18 -7.12
N GLU A 161 20.49 -2.00 -6.99
CA GLU A 161 20.68 -1.06 -8.09
C GLU A 161 21.64 -1.61 -9.20
N LYS A 162 22.52 -2.53 -8.84
CA LYS A 162 23.35 -3.26 -9.81
C LYS A 162 22.56 -4.34 -10.55
N ASP A 163 21.65 -5.02 -9.86
CA ASP A 163 20.93 -6.18 -10.40
C ASP A 163 19.66 -5.77 -11.18
N PHE A 164 19.12 -4.56 -10.93
CA PHE A 164 17.84 -4.10 -11.49
C PHE A 164 17.90 -2.64 -11.94
N ASP A 165 17.71 -2.40 -13.23
CA ASP A 165 17.61 -1.05 -13.81
C ASP A 165 16.20 -0.45 -13.66
N ASP A 166 15.19 -1.29 -13.38
CA ASP A 166 13.77 -0.93 -13.36
C ASP A 166 13.12 -1.03 -11.96
N VAL A 167 13.94 -1.15 -10.91
CA VAL A 167 13.51 -1.15 -9.51
C VAL A 167 14.19 -0.03 -8.74
N VAL A 168 13.39 0.89 -8.23
CA VAL A 168 13.89 2.01 -7.43
C VAL A 168 14.02 1.60 -5.96
N VAL A 169 15.19 1.80 -5.36
CA VAL A 169 15.36 1.69 -3.91
C VAL A 169 14.92 3.01 -3.27
N LEU A 170 13.76 3.02 -2.62
CA LEU A 170 13.20 4.22 -2.00
C LEU A 170 13.80 4.55 -0.64
N GLY A 171 14.33 3.54 0.05
CA GLY A 171 14.92 3.75 1.36
C GLY A 171 14.74 2.57 2.29
N TRP A 172 14.78 2.87 3.58
CA TRP A 172 14.76 1.86 4.61
C TRP A 172 14.07 2.35 5.90
N ILE A 173 13.62 1.40 6.72
CA ILE A 173 13.01 1.62 8.02
C ILE A 173 13.91 0.98 9.07
N GLN A 174 14.24 1.75 10.11
CA GLN A 174 15.17 1.33 11.13
C GLN A 174 14.53 0.32 12.10
N ASN A 175 15.34 -0.64 12.56
CA ASN A 175 14.90 -1.73 13.46
C ASN A 175 14.44 -1.25 14.88
N ILE A 176 14.68 0.00 15.22
CA ILE A 176 14.37 0.56 16.57
C ILE A 176 12.88 0.92 16.73
N LEU A 177 12.09 0.83 15.68
CA LEU A 177 10.64 1.15 15.72
C LEU A 177 9.82 0.03 16.36
N ASP A 178 10.33 -0.52 17.43
CA ASP A 178 9.84 -1.71 18.11
C ASP A 178 8.55 -1.47 18.93
N THR A 179 7.73 -0.46 18.59
CA THR A 179 6.64 -0.25 19.53
C THR A 179 5.43 0.54 19.02
N LEU A 180 4.96 0.22 17.89
CA LEU A 180 3.51 0.18 17.77
C LEU A 180 3.13 -1.29 17.86
N ASP A 181 2.66 -1.69 19.07
CA ASP A 181 2.12 -3.02 19.27
C ASP A 181 1.24 -3.37 18.08
N SER A 182 1.72 -4.29 17.25
CA SER A 182 1.12 -4.72 15.99
C SER A 182 -0.28 -5.32 16.17
N THR A 183 -0.65 -5.58 17.40
CA THR A 183 -1.90 -6.26 17.71
C THR A 183 -3.12 -5.37 17.68
N HIS A 184 -3.00 -4.08 17.83
CA HIS A 184 -4.14 -3.17 17.76
C HIS A 184 -3.65 -1.71 17.65
N LEU A 185 -3.15 -1.31 16.51
CA LEU A 185 -3.25 0.10 16.09
C LEU A 185 -4.76 0.52 16.10
N GLY A 186 -5.55 -0.40 16.67
CA GLY A 186 -6.96 -0.36 16.78
C GLY A 186 -7.48 0.90 17.41
N LEU A 187 -8.43 1.41 16.77
CA LEU A 187 -9.69 2.08 17.13
C LEU A 187 -9.67 3.11 18.28
N ASP A 188 -8.70 3.13 19.19
CA ASP A 188 -8.65 4.04 20.33
C ASP A 188 -7.47 5.03 20.18
N LEU A 189 -7.64 6.02 19.28
CA LEU A 189 -6.74 7.17 19.16
C LEU A 189 -7.10 8.20 20.23
N LYS A 190 -6.72 7.94 21.48
CA LYS A 190 -6.65 8.98 22.50
C LYS A 190 -5.48 9.92 22.18
N ASP A 191 -5.53 11.15 22.67
CA ASP A 191 -4.58 12.22 22.33
C ASP A 191 -3.10 11.82 22.43
N ASN A 192 -2.73 11.02 23.41
CA ASN A 192 -1.36 10.50 23.60
C ASN A 192 -0.89 9.55 22.47
N LYS A 193 -1.80 8.99 21.65
CA LYS A 193 -1.45 8.11 20.53
C LYS A 193 -1.22 8.88 19.25
N ILE A 194 -1.81 10.06 19.08
CA ILE A 194 -1.58 10.93 17.92
C ILE A 194 -0.14 11.43 17.89
N GLU A 195 0.38 11.88 19.04
CA GLU A 195 1.78 12.31 19.15
C GLU A 195 2.77 11.16 18.85
N LYS A 196 2.48 9.95 19.35
CA LYS A 196 3.27 8.76 19.03
C LYS A 196 3.23 8.42 17.53
N LEU A 197 2.07 8.53 16.93
CA LEU A 197 1.88 8.33 15.50
C LEU A 197 2.69 9.34 14.67
N GLU A 198 2.70 10.60 15.08
CA GLU A 198 3.48 11.65 14.45
C GLU A 198 4.98 11.37 14.52
N LEU A 199 5.47 11.05 15.70
CA LEU A 199 6.89 10.71 15.92
C LEU A 199 7.29 9.49 15.10
N MET A 200 6.49 8.42 15.12
CA MET A 200 6.72 7.24 14.31
C MET A 200 6.74 7.58 12.83
N SER A 201 5.76 8.33 12.35
CA SER A 201 5.68 8.69 10.92
C SER A 201 6.91 9.49 10.47
N LYS A 202 7.38 10.42 11.29
CA LYS A 202 8.61 11.17 11.02
C LYS A 202 9.85 10.27 10.98
N GLU A 203 9.98 9.34 11.90
CA GLU A 203 11.11 8.40 11.92
C GLU A 203 11.08 7.44 10.74
N VAL A 204 9.91 6.88 10.40
CA VAL A 204 9.74 6.01 9.22
C VAL A 204 10.15 6.74 7.94
N LEU A 205 9.68 7.97 7.76
CA LEU A 205 9.92 8.73 6.53
C LEU A 205 11.29 9.38 6.45
N LYS A 206 12.04 9.43 7.54
CA LYS A 206 13.37 10.04 7.62
C LYS A 206 14.37 9.50 6.58
N HIS A 207 14.22 8.23 6.23
CA HIS A 207 15.08 7.52 5.30
C HIS A 207 14.35 7.06 4.03
N ILE A 208 13.18 7.64 3.74
CA ILE A 208 12.40 7.37 2.53
C ILE A 208 12.50 8.55 1.56
N ASP A 209 12.89 8.27 0.33
CA ASP A 209 12.96 9.25 -0.76
C ASP A 209 11.56 9.49 -1.33
N LEU A 210 10.89 10.52 -0.79
CA LEU A 210 9.52 10.88 -1.19
C LEU A 210 9.45 11.46 -2.61
N GLU A 211 10.52 12.09 -3.10
CA GLU A 211 10.56 12.61 -4.48
C GLU A 211 10.57 11.46 -5.49
N LYS A 212 11.39 10.45 -5.26
CA LYS A 212 11.37 9.23 -6.06
C LYS A 212 10.04 8.48 -5.96
N LEU A 213 9.47 8.39 -4.76
CA LEU A 213 8.15 7.79 -4.55
C LEU A 213 7.09 8.50 -5.40
N GLU A 214 7.04 9.82 -5.35
CA GLU A 214 6.09 10.60 -6.16
C GLU A 214 6.36 10.49 -7.67
N SER A 215 7.61 10.33 -8.08
CA SER A 215 7.96 10.18 -9.49
C SER A 215 7.42 8.88 -10.09
N ILE A 216 7.48 7.77 -9.33
CA ILE A 216 6.95 6.48 -9.77
C ILE A 216 5.43 6.38 -9.67
N ALA A 217 4.79 7.24 -8.87
CA ALA A 217 3.35 7.20 -8.63
C ALA A 217 2.50 7.66 -9.82
N ASN A 218 3.10 8.29 -10.83
CA ASN A 218 2.35 8.82 -11.97
C ASN A 218 1.78 7.68 -12.84
N ILE A 219 0.47 7.63 -12.97
CA ILE A 219 -0.23 6.66 -13.81
C ILE A 219 -1.21 7.36 -14.75
N GLU A 220 -1.56 6.69 -15.84
CA GLU A 220 -2.62 7.10 -16.72
C GLU A 220 -3.87 6.26 -16.45
N THR A 221 -4.99 6.91 -16.26
CA THR A 221 -6.28 6.24 -16.09
C THR A 221 -7.23 6.59 -17.22
N HIS A 222 -8.17 5.70 -17.48
CA HIS A 222 -9.25 5.93 -18.43
C HIS A 222 -10.53 6.24 -17.64
N GLU A 223 -11.32 7.17 -18.18
CA GLU A 223 -12.62 7.47 -17.61
C GLU A 223 -13.54 6.25 -17.77
N VAL A 224 -14.14 5.82 -16.68
CA VAL A 224 -15.14 4.74 -16.69
C VAL A 224 -16.50 5.40 -16.57
N GLU A 225 -17.12 5.71 -17.70
CA GLU A 225 -18.37 6.47 -17.77
C GLU A 225 -19.58 5.68 -17.24
N THR A 226 -19.57 4.35 -17.41
CA THR A 226 -20.73 3.52 -17.09
C THR A 226 -20.67 3.04 -15.63
N TYR A 227 -21.74 3.35 -14.88
CA TYR A 227 -21.93 2.81 -13.55
C TYR A 227 -22.10 1.28 -13.59
N PRO A 228 -21.19 0.50 -13.01
CA PRO A 228 -21.14 -0.95 -13.21
C PRO A 228 -21.92 -1.77 -12.18
N PHE A 229 -22.60 -1.10 -11.24
CA PHE A 229 -23.38 -1.78 -10.21
C PHE A 229 -24.85 -1.85 -10.61
N GLU A 230 -25.52 -2.93 -10.22
CA GLU A 230 -26.95 -3.05 -10.40
C GLU A 230 -27.69 -1.94 -9.66
N LYS A 231 -28.69 -1.34 -10.31
CA LYS A 231 -29.59 -0.41 -9.64
C LYS A 231 -30.52 -1.23 -8.76
N VAL A 232 -30.46 -1.00 -7.46
CA VAL A 232 -31.41 -1.60 -6.52
C VAL A 232 -32.77 -0.95 -6.73
N GLU A 233 -33.82 -1.79 -6.87
CA GLU A 233 -35.20 -1.29 -6.86
C GLU A 233 -35.53 -0.63 -5.50
N ILE A 234 -36.31 0.44 -5.56
CA ILE A 234 -36.76 1.12 -4.35
C ILE A 234 -37.89 0.28 -3.75
N TYR A 235 -37.64 -0.28 -2.58
CA TYR A 235 -38.65 -1.04 -1.83
C TYR A 235 -39.29 -0.17 -0.75
N ASP A 236 -40.56 -0.44 -0.44
CA ASP A 236 -41.30 0.27 0.62
C ASP A 236 -40.76 0.00 2.05
N LYS A 237 -39.89 -0.97 2.18
CA LYS A 237 -39.29 -1.34 3.47
C LYS A 237 -37.74 -1.23 3.40
N HIS A 238 -37.19 -0.54 4.39
CA HIS A 238 -35.75 -0.36 4.54
C HIS A 238 -35.26 -1.16 5.74
N ILE A 239 -34.17 -1.91 5.56
CA ILE A 239 -33.42 -2.53 6.65
C ILE A 239 -32.13 -1.73 6.82
N ALA A 240 -31.97 -1.11 7.98
CA ALA A 240 -30.70 -0.47 8.34
C ALA A 240 -29.80 -1.51 9.00
N LEU A 241 -28.59 -1.68 8.44
CA LEU A 241 -27.50 -2.41 9.11
C LEU A 241 -26.73 -1.39 9.94
N VAL A 242 -26.68 -1.62 11.23
CA VAL A 242 -25.84 -0.83 12.15
C VAL A 242 -24.52 -1.58 12.30
N ASN A 243 -23.43 -0.91 11.92
CA ASN A 243 -22.07 -1.39 12.15
C ASN A 243 -21.60 -1.01 13.56
#